data_b5f796c2d86948d00f1576e40f7a1c2a
#
_entry.id   b5f796c2d86948d00f1576e40f7a1c2a
#
_cell.length_a   1.000
_cell.length_b   1.000
_cell.length_c   1.000
_cell.angle_alpha   90.00
_cell.angle_beta   90.00
_cell.angle_gamma   90.00
#
_symmetry.space_group_name_H-M   'P 1'
#
loop_
_entity.id
_entity.type
_entity.pdbx_description
1 polymer ?
#
loop_
_entity_poly.entity_id
_entity_poly.type
_entity_poly.pdbx_seq_one_letter_code
_entity_poly.pdbx_strand_id
1 'polypeptide(L)'
;MSDGDGALTVLTAAAKLLDMQKKGDTLEGDVVLVTHVCADAPTEPHEPVDFMDSPVSMQQCNDEEITEDMDAILTVDTTKGNRVINHKGFAISPTVKEGYILRISEDLLDIVEITTGKAPYVFPITTQDITPYGNDLYHLNSVLQPAVATDVPVVGVAITTETAVPGCGTGATHGADVEMTTRFVIEAAKSYGRKQCRFYDEEEFARIQKLYGSMKKLQTLGDGRE
;
A
#
# COMPACT_ATOMS: atom_id res chain seq x y z
N MET A 1 -12.84 13.81 9.05
CA MET A 1 -11.71 13.50 8.20
C MET A 1 -11.97 12.23 7.43
N SER A 2 -11.56 12.10 6.18
CA SER A 2 -12.06 11.06 5.28
C SER A 2 -11.03 10.05 4.84
N ASP A 3 -9.92 9.96 5.53
CA ASP A 3 -8.83 9.06 5.16
C ASP A 3 -8.99 7.67 5.78
N GLY A 4 -10.22 7.21 5.85
CA GLY A 4 -10.59 5.96 6.49
C GLY A 4 -10.84 4.79 5.54
N ASP A 5 -10.80 4.99 4.21
CA ASP A 5 -11.18 3.93 3.26
C ASP A 5 -10.18 2.76 3.27
N GLY A 6 -8.88 3.05 3.47
CA GLY A 6 -7.86 2.02 3.66
C GLY A 6 -8.13 1.18 4.91
N ALA A 7 -8.32 1.82 6.07
CA ALA A 7 -8.65 1.14 7.32
C ALA A 7 -9.95 0.34 7.20
N LEU A 8 -10.99 0.92 6.57
CA LEU A 8 -12.27 0.24 6.34
C LEU A 8 -12.10 -0.99 5.45
N THR A 9 -11.26 -0.92 4.42
CA THR A 9 -10.93 -2.04 3.55
C THR A 9 -10.26 -3.18 4.34
N VAL A 10 -9.27 -2.86 5.16
CA VAL A 10 -8.56 -3.84 6.00
C VAL A 10 -9.50 -4.51 6.99
N LEU A 11 -10.34 -3.74 7.69
CA LEU A 11 -11.35 -4.28 8.62
C LEU A 11 -12.40 -5.12 7.91
N THR A 12 -12.80 -4.74 6.69
CA THR A 12 -13.75 -5.52 5.88
C THR A 12 -13.10 -6.84 5.42
N ALA A 13 -11.84 -6.81 5.03
CA ALA A 13 -11.07 -8.01 4.71
C ALA A 13 -10.97 -8.96 5.91
N ALA A 14 -10.67 -8.43 7.10
CA ALA A 14 -10.63 -9.20 8.34
C ALA A 14 -11.98 -9.89 8.62
N ALA A 15 -13.07 -9.14 8.57
CA ALA A 15 -14.40 -9.68 8.78
C ALA A 15 -14.75 -10.79 7.77
N LYS A 16 -14.38 -10.59 6.49
CA LYS A 16 -14.61 -11.57 5.43
C LYS A 16 -13.78 -12.84 5.62
N LEU A 17 -12.49 -12.71 5.94
CA LEU A 17 -11.60 -13.85 6.19
C LEU A 17 -12.06 -14.68 7.39
N LEU A 18 -12.52 -14.03 8.46
CA LEU A 18 -13.10 -14.72 9.63
C LEU A 18 -14.40 -15.46 9.29
N ASP A 19 -15.24 -14.87 8.44
CA ASP A 19 -16.47 -15.54 7.96
C ASP A 19 -16.16 -16.76 7.08
N MET A 20 -15.16 -16.63 6.20
CA MET A 20 -14.66 -17.74 5.37
C MET A 20 -14.11 -18.86 6.24
N GLN A 21 -13.27 -18.56 7.20
CA GLN A 21 -12.72 -19.54 8.14
C GLN A 21 -13.81 -20.30 8.89
N LYS A 22 -14.84 -19.60 9.39
CA LYS A 22 -16.00 -20.22 10.05
C LYS A 22 -16.77 -21.19 9.15
N LYS A 23 -16.71 -20.98 7.84
CA LYS A 23 -17.37 -21.81 6.81
C LYS A 23 -16.44 -22.92 6.26
N GLY A 24 -15.22 -23.02 6.80
CA GLY A 24 -14.24 -24.02 6.38
C GLY A 24 -13.40 -23.64 5.17
N ASP A 25 -13.51 -22.41 4.68
CA ASP A 25 -12.65 -21.86 3.63
C ASP A 25 -11.47 -21.13 4.29
N THR A 26 -10.37 -21.85 4.46
CA THR A 26 -9.14 -21.35 5.10
C THR A 26 -8.08 -21.06 4.06
N LEU A 27 -7.31 -20.00 4.28
CA LEU A 27 -6.16 -19.67 3.46
C LEU A 27 -4.94 -20.53 3.85
N GLU A 28 -4.03 -20.71 2.91
CA GLU A 28 -2.70 -21.25 3.19
C GLU A 28 -1.81 -20.12 3.71
N GLY A 29 -1.17 -20.33 4.86
CA GLY A 29 -0.41 -19.32 5.57
C GLY A 29 -1.27 -18.37 6.42
N ASP A 30 -0.62 -17.45 7.09
CA ASP A 30 -1.25 -16.46 7.96
C ASP A 30 -1.45 -15.13 7.21
N VAL A 31 -2.53 -14.43 7.52
CA VAL A 31 -2.80 -13.08 7.04
C VAL A 31 -2.85 -12.13 8.23
N VAL A 32 -1.85 -11.29 8.34
CA VAL A 32 -1.78 -10.24 9.35
C VAL A 32 -2.47 -9.00 8.79
N LEU A 33 -3.43 -8.47 9.52
CA LEU A 33 -4.21 -7.30 9.13
C LEU A 33 -4.00 -6.22 10.18
N VAL A 34 -3.35 -5.15 9.78
CA VAL A 34 -2.97 -4.06 10.67
C VAL A 34 -3.58 -2.75 10.17
N THR A 35 -4.04 -1.94 11.09
CA THR A 35 -4.47 -0.56 10.81
C THR A 35 -4.35 0.28 12.08
N HIS A 36 -4.08 1.54 11.91
CA HIS A 36 -4.16 2.52 12.99
C HIS A 36 -5.37 3.43 12.78
N VAL A 37 -5.94 3.94 13.85
CA VAL A 37 -7.09 4.84 13.82
C VAL A 37 -6.83 6.00 14.78
N CYS A 38 -6.87 7.22 14.25
CA CYS A 38 -6.85 8.44 15.01
C CYS A 38 -8.12 9.25 14.70
N ALA A 39 -9.13 9.11 15.55
CA ALA A 39 -10.46 9.68 15.30
C ALA A 39 -10.47 11.23 15.32
N ASP A 40 -9.59 11.82 16.08
CA ASP A 40 -9.53 13.27 16.32
C ASP A 40 -8.23 13.90 15.79
N ALA A 41 -7.59 13.28 14.77
CA ALA A 41 -6.40 13.85 14.17
C ALA A 41 -6.69 15.23 13.57
N PRO A 42 -5.99 16.29 14.02
CA PRO A 42 -6.10 17.61 13.41
C PRO A 42 -5.54 17.63 12.00
N THR A 43 -5.82 18.68 11.26
CA THR A 43 -5.16 18.96 9.99
C THR A 43 -4.21 20.14 10.16
N GLU A 44 -3.08 20.07 9.46
CA GLU A 44 -2.11 21.17 9.36
C GLU A 44 -1.92 21.59 7.91
N PRO A 45 -1.55 22.85 7.68
CA PRO A 45 -1.25 23.33 6.35
C PRO A 45 -0.10 22.56 5.71
N HIS A 46 -0.33 22.06 4.51
CA HIS A 46 0.66 21.36 3.70
C HIS A 46 0.36 21.57 2.20
N GLU A 47 1.40 21.75 1.38
CA GLU A 47 1.25 21.82 -0.07
C GLU A 47 1.46 20.43 -0.70
N PRO A 48 0.63 20.00 -1.68
CA PRO A 48 -0.44 20.75 -2.35
C PRO A 48 -1.81 20.65 -1.66
N VAL A 49 -1.95 19.92 -0.56
CA VAL A 49 -3.20 19.76 0.21
C VAL A 49 -2.89 19.70 1.70
N ASP A 50 -3.85 20.17 2.51
CA ASP A 50 -3.76 20.04 3.95
C ASP A 50 -3.62 18.58 4.39
N PHE A 51 -2.90 18.37 5.46
CA PHE A 51 -2.42 17.10 5.92
C PHE A 51 -2.90 16.73 7.32
N MET A 52 -2.92 15.45 7.65
CA MET A 52 -3.23 15.02 9.02
C MET A 52 -1.99 15.16 9.91
N ASP A 53 -2.13 15.89 11.00
CA ASP A 53 -1.17 15.84 12.10
C ASP A 53 -1.38 14.54 12.88
N SER A 54 -0.44 13.62 12.75
CA SER A 54 -0.50 12.35 13.46
C SER A 54 0.17 12.49 14.84
N PRO A 55 -0.44 11.97 15.92
CA PRO A 55 0.18 11.99 17.25
C PRO A 55 1.42 11.09 17.35
N VAL A 56 1.67 10.25 16.36
CA VAL A 56 2.83 9.36 16.27
C VAL A 56 3.48 9.50 14.90
N SER A 57 4.80 9.33 14.86
CA SER A 57 5.54 9.36 13.60
C SER A 57 5.27 8.10 12.76
N MET A 58 5.50 8.18 11.45
CA MET A 58 5.43 7.02 10.56
C MET A 58 6.40 5.92 10.98
N GLN A 59 7.56 6.28 11.53
CA GLN A 59 8.49 5.29 12.07
C GLN A 59 7.88 4.51 13.22
N GLN A 60 7.21 5.18 14.16
CA GLN A 60 6.52 4.50 15.26
C GLN A 60 5.39 3.58 14.77
N CYS A 61 4.64 4.00 13.75
CA CYS A 61 3.65 3.11 13.12
C CYS A 61 4.33 1.88 12.52
N ASN A 62 5.41 2.05 11.77
CA ASN A 62 6.14 0.93 11.17
C ASN A 62 6.69 -0.04 12.21
N ASP A 63 7.22 0.47 13.32
CA ASP A 63 7.80 -0.36 14.38
C ASP A 63 6.75 -1.26 15.06
N GLU A 64 5.49 -0.84 15.08
CA GLU A 64 4.38 -1.61 15.67
C GLU A 64 3.65 -2.48 14.64
N GLU A 65 3.62 -2.08 13.38
CA GLU A 65 2.81 -2.71 12.34
C GLU A 65 3.56 -3.77 11.54
N ILE A 66 4.88 -3.66 11.44
CA ILE A 66 5.72 -4.53 10.63
C ILE A 66 6.44 -5.52 11.52
N THR A 67 6.26 -6.81 11.24
CA THR A 67 6.92 -7.90 11.97
C THR A 67 7.88 -8.68 11.07
N GLU A 68 8.90 -9.31 11.67
CA GLU A 68 9.96 -10.03 10.95
C GLU A 68 9.47 -11.29 10.22
N ASP A 69 8.29 -11.80 10.56
CA ASP A 69 7.68 -12.99 9.97
C ASP A 69 6.79 -12.72 8.76
N MET A 70 6.68 -11.47 8.34
CA MET A 70 5.97 -11.11 7.11
C MET A 70 6.79 -11.50 5.88
N ASP A 71 6.14 -12.09 4.87
CA ASP A 71 6.76 -12.46 3.59
C ASP A 71 6.51 -11.42 2.48
N ALA A 72 5.39 -10.70 2.54
CA ALA A 72 5.00 -9.66 1.60
C ALA A 72 3.96 -8.72 2.21
N ILE A 73 3.89 -7.49 1.75
CA ILE A 73 2.97 -6.47 2.26
C ILE A 73 2.16 -5.84 1.13
N LEU A 74 0.83 -5.79 1.30
CA LEU A 74 -0.06 -4.88 0.58
C LEU A 74 -0.42 -3.73 1.51
N THR A 75 -0.02 -2.53 1.17
CA THR A 75 -0.38 -1.34 1.94
C THR A 75 -1.54 -0.62 1.28
N VAL A 76 -2.67 -0.52 1.97
CA VAL A 76 -3.92 0.01 1.43
C VAL A 76 -4.19 1.40 2.00
N ASP A 77 -4.25 2.38 1.14
CA ASP A 77 -4.43 3.76 1.54
C ASP A 77 -5.48 4.49 0.69
N THR A 78 -5.98 5.59 1.20
CA THR A 78 -6.92 6.45 0.51
C THR A 78 -6.18 7.53 -0.25
N THR A 79 -6.18 7.44 -1.57
CA THR A 79 -5.59 8.46 -2.45
C THR A 79 -6.70 9.07 -3.28
N LYS A 80 -7.29 10.15 -2.82
CA LYS A 80 -8.37 10.82 -3.56
C LYS A 80 -7.89 11.29 -4.94
N GLY A 81 -8.81 11.37 -5.89
CA GLY A 81 -8.50 11.76 -7.27
C GLY A 81 -7.66 13.03 -7.36
N ASN A 82 -6.59 12.96 -8.12
CA ASN A 82 -5.63 14.04 -8.34
C ASN A 82 -5.17 14.06 -9.79
N ARG A 83 -4.16 14.84 -10.13
CA ARG A 83 -3.65 14.96 -11.51
C ARG A 83 -2.98 13.68 -12.03
N VAL A 84 -2.58 12.78 -11.15
CA VAL A 84 -1.84 11.55 -11.49
C VAL A 84 -2.77 10.35 -11.48
N ILE A 85 -3.61 10.23 -10.44
CA ILE A 85 -4.57 9.15 -10.26
C ILE A 85 -5.96 9.76 -10.13
N ASN A 86 -6.86 9.47 -11.07
CA ASN A 86 -8.19 10.06 -11.11
C ASN A 86 -9.24 9.16 -11.77
N HIS A 87 -9.34 7.94 -11.29
CA HIS A 87 -10.31 6.97 -11.76
C HIS A 87 -11.07 6.33 -10.59
N LYS A 88 -12.20 5.73 -10.88
CA LYS A 88 -13.02 5.04 -9.89
C LYS A 88 -12.43 3.69 -9.53
N GLY A 89 -12.36 3.38 -8.24
CA GLY A 89 -11.84 2.12 -7.72
C GLY A 89 -10.48 2.29 -7.05
N PHE A 90 -9.54 1.48 -7.43
CA PHE A 90 -8.17 1.54 -6.91
C PHE A 90 -7.14 1.33 -8.01
N ALA A 91 -5.91 1.70 -7.71
CA ALA A 91 -4.72 1.40 -8.50
C ALA A 91 -3.69 0.70 -7.64
N ILE A 92 -2.78 -0.06 -8.26
CA ILE A 92 -1.65 -0.67 -7.56
C ILE A 92 -0.33 -0.07 -8.04
N SER A 93 0.69 -0.10 -7.17
CA SER A 93 2.03 0.36 -7.51
C SER A 93 2.90 -0.76 -8.07
N PRO A 94 4.01 -0.44 -8.77
CA PRO A 94 5.16 -1.31 -8.85
C PRO A 94 5.60 -1.78 -7.47
N THR A 95 6.34 -2.89 -7.40
CA THR A 95 6.84 -3.44 -6.15
C THR A 95 8.07 -2.66 -5.67
N VAL A 96 8.10 -2.31 -4.41
CA VAL A 96 9.30 -1.77 -3.74
C VAL A 96 9.90 -2.84 -2.86
N LYS A 97 11.20 -3.05 -2.98
CA LYS A 97 11.94 -4.04 -2.19
C LYS A 97 13.38 -3.57 -1.96
N GLU A 98 13.80 -3.50 -0.70
CA GLU A 98 15.16 -3.15 -0.30
C GLU A 98 15.68 -1.87 -0.99
N GLY A 99 14.83 -0.83 -1.08
CA GLY A 99 15.14 0.43 -1.74
C GLY A 99 15.05 0.42 -3.27
N TYR A 100 14.89 -0.74 -3.91
CA TYR A 100 14.66 -0.83 -5.34
C TYR A 100 13.18 -0.67 -5.69
N ILE A 101 12.91 0.05 -6.77
CA ILE A 101 11.62 0.05 -7.47
C ILE A 101 11.73 -1.00 -8.56
N LEU A 102 10.97 -2.07 -8.41
CA LEU A 102 10.95 -3.19 -9.33
C LEU A 102 9.84 -3.01 -10.36
N ARG A 103 9.81 -3.88 -11.34
CA ARG A 103 8.72 -3.99 -12.31
C ARG A 103 7.40 -4.31 -11.58
N ILE A 104 6.28 -3.82 -12.12
CA ILE A 104 4.96 -4.22 -11.62
C ILE A 104 4.77 -5.73 -11.68
N SER A 105 4.11 -6.31 -10.70
CA SER A 105 3.76 -7.72 -10.69
C SER A 105 2.63 -8.02 -11.67
N GLU A 106 2.90 -8.79 -12.71
CA GLU A 106 1.89 -9.24 -13.66
C GLU A 106 0.85 -10.14 -12.97
N ASP A 107 1.29 -11.00 -12.03
CA ASP A 107 0.38 -11.86 -11.27
C ASP A 107 -0.65 -11.03 -10.47
N LEU A 108 -0.23 -9.89 -9.88
CA LEU A 108 -1.14 -8.98 -9.20
C LEU A 108 -2.05 -8.22 -10.18
N LEU A 109 -1.56 -7.87 -11.36
CA LEU A 109 -2.40 -7.25 -12.40
C LEU A 109 -3.51 -8.23 -12.84
N ASP A 110 -3.18 -9.51 -13.06
CA ASP A 110 -4.16 -10.55 -13.39
C ASP A 110 -5.22 -10.69 -12.29
N ILE A 111 -4.82 -10.61 -11.01
CA ILE A 111 -5.77 -10.65 -9.89
C ILE A 111 -6.67 -9.41 -9.88
N VAL A 112 -6.16 -8.23 -10.22
CA VAL A 112 -7.01 -7.03 -10.39
C VAL A 112 -8.07 -7.28 -11.47
N GLU A 113 -7.67 -7.79 -12.63
CA GLU A 113 -8.60 -8.08 -13.73
C GLU A 113 -9.67 -9.10 -13.34
N ILE A 114 -9.27 -10.20 -12.72
CA ILE A 114 -10.18 -11.27 -12.28
C ILE A 114 -11.18 -10.76 -11.24
N THR A 115 -10.73 -9.95 -10.28
CA THR A 115 -11.58 -9.49 -9.18
C THR A 115 -12.46 -8.30 -9.54
N THR A 116 -12.05 -7.48 -10.50
CA THR A 116 -12.77 -6.25 -10.87
C THR A 116 -13.52 -6.35 -12.20
N GLY A 117 -13.10 -7.25 -13.08
CA GLY A 117 -13.58 -7.31 -14.47
C GLY A 117 -13.14 -6.12 -15.32
N LYS A 118 -12.09 -5.40 -14.92
CA LYS A 118 -11.57 -4.21 -15.59
C LYS A 118 -10.07 -4.30 -15.76
N ALA A 119 -9.55 -3.61 -16.78
CA ALA A 119 -8.12 -3.41 -16.92
C ALA A 119 -7.55 -2.71 -15.67
N PRO A 120 -6.39 -3.15 -15.17
CA PRO A 120 -5.80 -2.60 -13.96
C PRO A 120 -5.27 -1.19 -14.19
N TYR A 121 -5.32 -0.39 -13.14
CA TYR A 121 -4.65 0.90 -13.09
C TYR A 121 -3.38 0.78 -12.24
N VAL A 122 -2.30 1.38 -12.75
CA VAL A 122 -1.01 1.44 -12.07
C VAL A 122 -0.68 2.88 -11.74
N PHE A 123 -0.33 3.17 -10.50
CA PHE A 123 0.12 4.50 -10.13
C PHE A 123 1.65 4.57 -9.99
N PRO A 124 2.26 5.71 -10.31
CA PRO A 124 3.70 5.88 -10.16
C PRO A 124 4.07 5.92 -8.68
N ILE A 125 5.23 5.39 -8.35
CA ILE A 125 5.76 5.42 -6.98
C ILE A 125 6.12 6.84 -6.54
N THR A 126 6.67 7.63 -7.45
CA THR A 126 7.05 9.00 -7.18
C THR A 126 5.86 9.92 -7.45
N THR A 127 5.19 10.36 -6.42
CA THR A 127 4.12 11.35 -6.48
C THR A 127 4.35 12.43 -5.43
N GLN A 128 3.90 13.64 -5.74
CA GLN A 128 3.91 14.72 -4.77
C GLN A 128 2.80 14.48 -3.74
N ASP A 129 3.20 13.99 -2.60
CA ASP A 129 2.35 13.63 -1.48
C ASP A 129 3.14 13.94 -0.21
N ILE A 130 3.13 13.09 0.79
CA ILE A 130 3.95 13.25 1.98
C ILE A 130 5.22 12.43 1.82
N THR A 131 6.34 13.02 2.24
CA THR A 131 7.57 12.26 2.31
C THR A 131 7.52 11.27 3.47
N PRO A 132 7.68 9.95 3.22
CA PRO A 132 7.66 8.95 4.30
C PRO A 132 8.85 9.09 5.25
N TYR A 133 9.90 9.81 4.86
CA TYR A 133 11.10 10.02 5.66
C TYR A 133 11.10 11.35 6.45
N GLY A 134 10.15 12.23 6.21
CA GLY A 134 10.13 13.55 6.84
C GLY A 134 11.29 14.48 6.41
N ASN A 135 11.86 14.26 5.22
CA ASN A 135 13.03 14.98 4.71
C ASN A 135 12.76 15.78 3.43
N ASP A 136 11.49 16.02 3.12
CA ASP A 136 11.01 16.77 1.96
C ASP A 136 11.40 16.17 0.58
N LEU A 137 11.78 14.90 0.53
CA LEU A 137 12.03 14.18 -0.71
C LEU A 137 10.83 13.29 -1.09
N TYR A 138 10.31 13.45 -2.29
CA TYR A 138 9.14 12.73 -2.81
C TYR A 138 9.53 11.59 -3.76
N HIS A 139 10.55 10.83 -3.41
CA HIS A 139 11.05 9.69 -4.22
C HIS A 139 10.29 8.39 -3.96
N LEU A 140 9.43 8.37 -2.95
CA LEU A 140 8.56 7.26 -2.60
C LEU A 140 7.23 7.81 -2.07
N ASN A 141 6.12 7.34 -2.63
CA ASN A 141 4.77 7.74 -2.19
C ASN A 141 4.49 7.28 -0.75
N SER A 142 3.76 8.07 0.03
CA SER A 142 3.43 7.78 1.43
C SER A 142 2.70 6.44 1.62
N VAL A 143 1.87 6.03 0.66
CA VAL A 143 1.21 4.70 0.71
C VAL A 143 2.21 3.54 0.74
N LEU A 144 3.44 3.77 0.28
CA LEU A 144 4.52 2.77 0.29
C LEU A 144 5.46 2.92 1.49
N GLN A 145 5.10 3.71 2.49
CA GLN A 145 5.94 3.95 3.66
C GLN A 145 6.43 2.67 4.38
N PRO A 146 5.71 1.53 4.42
CA PRO A 146 6.26 0.31 4.99
C PRO A 146 7.54 -0.17 4.33
N ALA A 147 7.77 0.15 3.05
CA ALA A 147 8.98 -0.23 2.32
C ALA A 147 10.27 0.38 2.86
N VAL A 148 10.19 1.42 3.70
CA VAL A 148 11.37 2.02 4.34
C VAL A 148 11.81 1.25 5.60
N ALA A 149 10.95 0.37 6.13
CA ALA A 149 11.16 -0.32 7.39
C ALA A 149 11.29 -1.85 7.25
N THR A 150 11.21 -2.38 6.04
CA THR A 150 11.29 -3.82 5.80
C THR A 150 12.02 -4.17 4.51
N ASP A 151 12.56 -5.38 4.48
CA ASP A 151 13.20 -5.97 3.30
C ASP A 151 12.24 -6.80 2.44
N VAL A 152 11.02 -7.05 2.91
CA VAL A 152 10.03 -7.80 2.12
C VAL A 152 9.44 -6.95 1.00
N PRO A 153 8.88 -7.56 -0.06
CA PRO A 153 8.26 -6.80 -1.13
C PRO A 153 7.00 -6.08 -0.63
N VAL A 154 6.89 -4.80 -0.97
CA VAL A 154 5.73 -3.96 -0.65
C VAL A 154 5.08 -3.47 -1.92
N VAL A 155 3.76 -3.58 -2.01
CA VAL A 155 2.95 -3.04 -3.09
C VAL A 155 1.87 -2.13 -2.51
N GLY A 156 1.80 -0.92 -2.99
CA GLY A 156 0.78 0.05 -2.62
C GLY A 156 -0.53 -0.21 -3.35
N VAL A 157 -1.63 -0.04 -2.65
CA VAL A 157 -3.00 -0.15 -3.15
C VAL A 157 -3.71 1.17 -2.84
N ALA A 158 -3.81 2.04 -3.83
CA ALA A 158 -4.37 3.38 -3.69
C ALA A 158 -5.86 3.38 -4.06
N ILE A 159 -6.74 3.58 -3.09
CA ILE A 159 -8.17 3.80 -3.33
C ILE A 159 -8.36 5.23 -3.81
N THR A 160 -8.93 5.42 -5.00
CA THR A 160 -9.00 6.73 -5.66
C THR A 160 -10.41 7.06 -6.16
N THR A 161 -10.61 8.27 -6.67
CA THR A 161 -11.87 8.77 -7.22
C THR A 161 -11.66 9.45 -8.57
N GLU A 162 -12.69 9.48 -9.43
CA GLU A 162 -12.64 10.15 -10.75
C GLU A 162 -12.49 11.66 -10.62
N THR A 163 -13.06 12.23 -9.58
CA THR A 163 -13.03 13.68 -9.36
C THR A 163 -11.97 14.00 -8.30
N ALA A 164 -11.14 14.98 -8.59
CA ALA A 164 -10.25 15.54 -7.60
C ALA A 164 -11.08 16.11 -6.44
N VAL A 165 -10.84 15.59 -5.24
CA VAL A 165 -11.47 16.08 -4.01
C VAL A 165 -10.39 16.60 -3.08
N PRO A 166 -10.64 17.68 -2.33
CA PRO A 166 -9.66 18.20 -1.41
C PRO A 166 -9.31 17.15 -0.35
N GLY A 167 -8.09 16.67 -0.38
CA GLY A 167 -7.41 15.85 0.62
C GLY A 167 -8.24 15.07 1.63
N CYS A 168 -7.76 15.00 2.82
CA CYS A 168 -8.36 14.29 3.95
C CYS A 168 -9.65 14.95 4.49
N GLY A 169 -10.03 16.12 4.02
CA GLY A 169 -11.14 16.88 4.61
C GLY A 169 -12.55 16.52 4.10
N THR A 170 -12.69 15.64 3.12
CA THR A 170 -13.98 15.50 2.41
C THR A 170 -14.99 14.54 3.04
N GLY A 171 -14.56 13.55 3.81
CA GLY A 171 -15.43 12.48 4.29
C GLY A 171 -16.06 11.60 3.18
N ALA A 172 -15.59 11.70 1.95
CA ALA A 172 -16.16 11.02 0.80
C ALA A 172 -15.67 9.56 0.73
N THR A 173 -16.48 8.64 1.24
CA THR A 173 -16.24 7.18 1.13
C THR A 173 -17.19 6.58 0.12
N HIS A 174 -16.66 5.77 -0.78
CA HIS A 174 -17.44 5.01 -1.75
C HIS A 174 -17.40 3.52 -1.42
N GLY A 175 -18.48 2.98 -0.87
CA GLY A 175 -18.56 1.57 -0.47
C GLY A 175 -18.24 0.58 -1.59
N ALA A 176 -18.50 0.94 -2.85
CA ALA A 176 -18.15 0.11 -4.00
C ALA A 176 -16.63 0.00 -4.23
N ASP A 177 -15.88 1.07 -3.94
CA ASP A 177 -14.43 1.08 -4.10
C ASP A 177 -13.76 0.28 -2.96
N VAL A 178 -14.28 0.41 -1.74
CA VAL A 178 -13.87 -0.40 -0.58
C VAL A 178 -14.14 -1.89 -0.85
N GLU A 179 -15.33 -2.24 -1.36
CA GLU A 179 -15.68 -3.62 -1.68
C GLU A 179 -14.77 -4.21 -2.76
N MET A 180 -14.52 -3.47 -3.83
CA MET A 180 -13.65 -3.87 -4.93
C MET A 180 -12.21 -4.10 -4.45
N THR A 181 -11.69 -3.20 -3.63
CA THR A 181 -10.35 -3.31 -3.06
C THR A 181 -10.27 -4.48 -2.09
N THR A 182 -11.31 -4.70 -1.27
CA THR A 182 -11.39 -5.84 -0.34
C THR A 182 -11.31 -7.17 -1.09
N ARG A 183 -12.03 -7.33 -2.21
CA ARG A 183 -11.94 -8.54 -3.05
C ARG A 183 -10.52 -8.76 -3.56
N PHE A 184 -9.89 -7.72 -4.06
CA PHE A 184 -8.53 -7.79 -4.57
C PHE A 184 -7.54 -8.25 -3.50
N VAL A 185 -7.51 -7.61 -2.32
CA VAL A 185 -6.53 -7.96 -1.28
C VAL A 185 -6.72 -9.38 -0.74
N ILE A 186 -7.96 -9.86 -0.65
CA ILE A 186 -8.26 -11.23 -0.24
C ILE A 186 -7.78 -12.24 -1.29
N GLU A 187 -8.08 -12.02 -2.57
CA GLU A 187 -7.63 -12.94 -3.64
C GLU A 187 -6.12 -12.90 -3.83
N ALA A 188 -5.48 -11.74 -3.65
CA ALA A 188 -4.02 -11.64 -3.65
C ALA A 188 -3.41 -12.46 -2.49
N ALA A 189 -3.93 -12.33 -1.28
CA ALA A 189 -3.47 -13.13 -0.12
C ALA A 189 -3.66 -14.64 -0.36
N LYS A 190 -4.82 -15.06 -0.88
CA LYS A 190 -5.10 -16.47 -1.21
C LYS A 190 -4.12 -16.99 -2.27
N SER A 191 -3.91 -16.24 -3.33
CA SER A 191 -3.03 -16.64 -4.44
C SER A 191 -1.57 -16.67 -3.99
N TYR A 192 -1.16 -15.73 -3.15
CA TYR A 192 0.19 -15.68 -2.59
C TYR A 192 0.47 -16.91 -1.70
N GLY A 193 -0.41 -17.20 -0.74
CA GLY A 193 -0.29 -18.38 0.13
C GLY A 193 -0.21 -19.69 -0.66
N ARG A 194 -0.94 -19.80 -1.77
CA ARG A 194 -0.89 -20.95 -2.69
C ARG A 194 0.32 -20.95 -3.62
N LYS A 195 1.21 -19.96 -3.53
CA LYS A 195 2.37 -19.78 -4.42
C LYS A 195 1.98 -19.64 -5.90
N GLN A 196 0.81 -19.04 -6.14
CA GLN A 196 0.27 -18.75 -7.47
C GLN A 196 0.38 -17.26 -7.84
N CYS A 197 0.90 -16.46 -6.95
CA CYS A 197 1.14 -15.03 -7.14
C CYS A 197 2.51 -14.67 -6.58
N ARG A 198 3.29 -13.97 -7.36
CA ARG A 198 4.57 -13.40 -6.96
C ARG A 198 4.47 -11.89 -6.99
N PHE A 199 5.04 -11.23 -6.01
CA PHE A 199 5.09 -9.77 -5.96
C PHE A 199 6.21 -9.19 -6.83
N TYR A 200 7.21 -10.00 -7.16
CA TYR A 200 8.36 -9.61 -7.99
C TYR A 200 9.00 -10.85 -8.63
N ASP A 201 9.89 -10.63 -9.58
CA ASP A 201 10.71 -11.65 -10.19
C ASP A 201 12.01 -11.80 -9.40
N GLU A 202 12.18 -12.95 -8.71
CA GLU A 202 13.34 -13.23 -7.86
C GLU A 202 14.65 -13.28 -8.64
N GLU A 203 14.64 -13.82 -9.88
CA GLU A 203 15.83 -13.89 -10.71
C GLU A 203 16.24 -12.51 -11.20
N GLU A 204 15.27 -11.66 -11.55
CA GLU A 204 15.51 -10.28 -11.92
C GLU A 204 16.07 -9.49 -10.74
N PHE A 205 15.52 -9.65 -9.55
CA PHE A 205 15.99 -9.00 -8.35
C PHE A 205 17.42 -9.42 -7.98
N ALA A 206 17.74 -10.72 -8.00
CA ALA A 206 19.09 -11.21 -7.77
C ALA A 206 20.10 -10.64 -8.79
N ARG A 207 19.67 -10.45 -10.03
CA ARG A 207 20.50 -9.85 -11.10
C ARG A 207 20.74 -8.38 -10.87
N ILE A 208 19.70 -7.62 -10.43
CA ILE A 208 19.82 -6.20 -10.06
C ILE A 208 20.82 -6.04 -8.91
N GLN A 209 20.69 -6.83 -7.85
CA GLN A 209 21.60 -6.78 -6.71
C GLN A 209 23.04 -7.10 -7.10
N LYS A 210 23.25 -8.08 -7.99
CA LYS A 210 24.58 -8.43 -8.51
C LYS A 210 25.21 -7.30 -9.32
N LEU A 211 24.39 -6.55 -10.06
CA LEU A 211 24.88 -5.48 -10.96
C LEU A 211 25.14 -4.15 -10.20
N TYR A 212 24.26 -3.82 -9.26
CA TYR A 212 24.23 -2.48 -8.66
C TYR A 212 24.40 -2.48 -7.14
N GLY A 213 24.47 -3.65 -6.50
CA GLY A 213 24.64 -3.79 -5.06
C GLY A 213 23.36 -3.51 -4.26
N SER A 214 23.50 -3.18 -2.99
CA SER A 214 22.37 -2.86 -2.11
C SER A 214 21.89 -1.43 -2.29
N MET A 215 20.58 -1.24 -2.28
CA MET A 215 19.94 0.09 -2.24
C MET A 215 19.28 0.39 -0.89
N LYS A 216 19.56 -0.40 0.15
CA LYS A 216 19.02 -0.21 1.51
C LYS A 216 19.29 1.16 2.10
N LYS A 217 20.26 1.90 1.58
CA LYS A 217 20.48 3.32 1.93
C LYS A 217 19.24 4.19 1.67
N LEU A 218 18.34 3.78 0.77
CA LEU A 218 17.06 4.45 0.54
C LEU A 218 15.98 4.07 1.57
N GLN A 219 16.28 3.16 2.49
CA GLN A 219 15.42 2.84 3.65
C GLN A 219 15.86 3.60 4.91
N THR A 220 16.82 4.49 4.81
CA THR A 220 17.29 5.34 5.89
C THR A 220 16.81 6.78 5.72
N LEU A 221 16.89 7.58 6.77
CA LEU A 221 16.56 9.01 6.73
C LEU A 221 17.57 9.86 5.93
N GLY A 222 18.49 9.23 5.21
CA GLY A 222 19.49 9.94 4.44
C GLY A 222 20.66 10.49 5.28
N ASP A 223 20.91 9.92 6.44
CA ASP A 223 21.98 10.34 7.36
C ASP A 223 23.42 9.99 6.88
N GLY A 224 23.56 9.59 5.62
CA GLY A 224 24.85 9.45 4.95
C GLY A 224 25.77 8.37 5.49
N ARG A 225 25.24 7.43 6.25
CA ARG A 225 26.05 6.30 6.72
C ARG A 225 26.24 5.30 5.58
N GLU A 226 27.47 5.23 5.10
CA GLU A 226 27.95 4.18 4.22
C GLU A 226 28.07 2.84 4.97
#